data_a47efeb6055694b9b4f0a9851294bff1
#
_entry.id   a47efeb6055694b9b4f0a9851294bff1
#
_cell.length_a   1.000
_cell.length_b   1.000
_cell.length_c   1.000
_cell.angle_alpha   90.00
_cell.angle_beta   90.00
_cell.angle_gamma   90.00
#
_symmetry.space_group_name_H-M   'P 1'
#
loop_
_entity.id
_entity.type
_entity.pdbx_description
1 polymer ?
#
loop_
_entity_poly.entity_id
_entity_poly.type
_entity_poly.pdbx_seq_one_letter_code
_entity_poly.pdbx_strand_id
1 'polypeptide(L)'
;MPMALFRDAVATVPAYAEFLRRNAIDPGRVADPAAIPLMTKQNYHQVFPLSERCRGGRLESADIVALSSGSSGRPTVWPRSAADEEAVFARFEQVFADGFRAAERSTLAVVCFALGNWVGGLYTLGAVRHLAGRGFPLTVAAPGNDLDEILRVVGELGGRYDQVVLLGYPPFVKGVIDAGIARGVDWPAYHPMLALAGEVFSEQWRELVASRAGADPVTDIVSLYGTADAGVLGNETPLSVRIRRFLASRPDVSAELFGDARLPTLVQYDPATRLFEEIEGGTLAFSADGTVPLVRYHIADEGGLFPRERLIERCRREGFEPGDGPDLPFVYVFGRSLFTVSYFGANVYPENITVGLERPDVAEWTTGRFVVRTLEDDDRDLVLNVVVELAPGAEATADRRAVAAESIRRELGRLNSEFAHYVPADRQTPDVELRPADDPEFFPPGVKHRYTRP
;
A
#
# COMPACT_ATOMS: atom_id res chain seq x y z
N MET A 1 -5.45 21.11 -13.87
CA MET A 1 -5.81 20.64 -12.52
C MET A 1 -4.96 21.27 -11.39
N PRO A 2 -3.59 21.29 -11.37
CA PRO A 2 -2.84 21.73 -10.19
C PRO A 2 -3.13 23.17 -9.76
N MET A 3 -3.07 24.12 -10.69
CA MET A 3 -3.29 25.53 -10.36
C MET A 3 -4.74 25.85 -9.99
N ALA A 4 -5.72 25.15 -10.55
CA ALA A 4 -7.13 25.31 -10.17
C ALA A 4 -7.35 24.81 -8.74
N LEU A 5 -6.88 23.60 -8.41
CA LEU A 5 -6.94 23.02 -7.08
C LEU A 5 -6.18 23.87 -6.05
N PHE A 6 -4.98 24.37 -6.41
CA PHE A 6 -4.19 25.27 -5.58
C PHE A 6 -4.97 26.54 -5.21
N ARG A 7 -5.52 27.25 -6.20
CA ARG A 7 -6.27 28.49 -5.97
C ARG A 7 -7.52 28.25 -5.12
N ASP A 8 -8.20 27.15 -5.38
CA ASP A 8 -9.38 26.76 -4.63
C ASP A 8 -9.02 26.39 -3.18
N ALA A 9 -7.97 25.62 -2.95
CA ALA A 9 -7.48 25.29 -1.61
C ALA A 9 -7.07 26.57 -0.82
N VAL A 10 -6.40 27.51 -1.47
CA VAL A 10 -6.07 28.83 -0.86
C VAL A 10 -7.33 29.58 -0.42
N ALA A 11 -8.37 29.56 -1.24
CA ALA A 11 -9.60 30.30 -0.98
C ALA A 11 -10.51 29.62 0.07
N THR A 12 -10.46 28.29 0.16
CA THR A 12 -11.47 27.53 0.89
C THR A 12 -10.95 26.77 2.12
N VAL A 13 -9.62 26.59 2.26
CA VAL A 13 -9.01 25.79 3.34
C VAL A 13 -8.15 26.68 4.24
N PRO A 14 -8.61 27.02 5.47
CA PRO A 14 -7.88 27.92 6.37
C PRO A 14 -6.44 27.47 6.67
N ALA A 15 -6.25 26.19 6.94
CA ALA A 15 -4.93 25.61 7.20
C ALA A 15 -3.99 25.75 5.99
N TYR A 16 -4.51 25.70 4.76
CA TYR A 16 -3.67 25.79 3.57
C TYR A 16 -3.17 27.22 3.33
N ALA A 17 -4.02 28.20 3.55
CA ALA A 17 -3.62 29.61 3.49
C ALA A 17 -2.52 29.93 4.53
N GLU A 18 -2.67 29.40 5.75
CA GLU A 18 -1.67 29.56 6.81
C GLU A 18 -0.37 28.77 6.51
N PHE A 19 -0.47 27.58 5.92
CA PHE A 19 0.68 26.80 5.47
C PHE A 19 1.54 27.56 4.46
N LEU A 20 0.91 28.22 3.48
CA LEU A 20 1.62 29.04 2.50
C LEU A 20 2.27 30.25 3.15
N ARG A 21 1.57 30.92 4.07
CA ARG A 21 2.11 32.05 4.83
C ARG A 21 3.36 31.65 5.62
N ARG A 22 3.35 30.50 6.30
CA ARG A 22 4.53 29.98 7.03
C ARG A 22 5.71 29.66 6.13
N ASN A 23 5.45 29.29 4.87
CA ASN A 23 6.48 29.05 3.87
C ASN A 23 6.88 30.30 3.08
N ALA A 24 6.41 31.50 3.49
CA ALA A 24 6.66 32.77 2.81
C ALA A 24 6.23 32.79 1.34
N ILE A 25 5.17 32.07 0.99
CA ILE A 25 4.60 32.02 -0.37
C ILE A 25 3.45 33.02 -0.47
N ASP A 26 3.55 33.92 -1.45
CA ASP A 26 2.44 34.77 -1.87
C ASP A 26 1.63 34.03 -2.95
N PRO A 27 0.39 33.59 -2.64
CA PRO A 27 -0.39 32.82 -3.60
C PRO A 27 -0.69 33.57 -4.90
N GLY A 28 -0.74 34.91 -4.85
CA GLY A 28 -0.99 35.75 -6.04
C GLY A 28 0.17 35.78 -7.01
N ARG A 29 1.36 35.37 -6.59
CA ARG A 29 2.58 35.36 -7.41
C ARG A 29 2.99 34.00 -7.91
N VAL A 30 2.30 32.94 -7.47
CA VAL A 30 2.60 31.56 -7.93
C VAL A 30 2.09 31.38 -9.36
N ALA A 31 3.01 31.29 -10.30
CA ALA A 31 2.72 31.00 -11.71
C ALA A 31 3.05 29.57 -12.09
N ASP A 32 4.06 28.96 -11.43
CA ASP A 32 4.54 27.60 -11.65
C ASP A 32 4.12 26.70 -10.48
N PRO A 33 3.45 25.56 -10.73
CA PRO A 33 3.14 24.57 -9.69
C PRO A 33 4.38 24.11 -8.90
N ALA A 34 5.55 24.06 -9.53
CA ALA A 34 6.80 23.65 -8.86
C ALA A 34 7.22 24.59 -7.72
N ALA A 35 6.78 25.85 -7.75
CA ALA A 35 7.02 26.82 -6.69
C ALA A 35 6.15 26.60 -5.43
N ILE A 36 5.12 25.76 -5.51
CA ILE A 36 4.27 25.42 -4.37
C ILE A 36 5.04 24.46 -3.45
N PRO A 37 5.13 24.74 -2.13
CA PRO A 37 5.83 23.87 -1.20
C PRO A 37 5.18 22.49 -1.11
N LEU A 38 6.00 21.44 -0.94
CA LEU A 38 5.51 20.09 -0.74
C LEU A 38 4.76 19.98 0.58
N MET A 39 3.53 19.48 0.51
CA MET A 39 2.72 19.14 1.67
C MET A 39 3.10 17.74 2.15
N THR A 40 3.27 17.53 3.45
CA THR A 40 3.56 16.22 4.07
C THR A 40 2.70 16.00 5.31
N LYS A 41 2.68 14.79 5.84
CA LYS A 41 2.06 14.52 7.15
C LYS A 41 2.67 15.41 8.23
N GLN A 42 4.00 15.51 8.26
CA GLN A 42 4.76 16.20 9.29
C GLN A 42 4.56 17.72 9.26
N ASN A 43 4.59 18.35 8.08
CA ASN A 43 4.53 19.80 7.97
C ASN A 43 3.10 20.36 7.85
N TYR A 44 2.11 19.48 7.63
CA TYR A 44 0.72 19.91 7.42
C TYR A 44 -0.27 19.16 8.32
N HIS A 45 -0.42 17.84 8.15
CA HIS A 45 -1.49 17.09 8.85
C HIS A 45 -1.29 17.01 10.36
N GLN A 46 -0.05 16.99 10.84
CA GLN A 46 0.28 16.99 12.27
C GLN A 46 0.35 18.39 12.88
N VAL A 47 0.38 19.43 12.05
CA VAL A 47 0.56 20.83 12.49
C VAL A 47 -0.77 21.54 12.64
N PHE A 48 -1.73 21.28 11.74
CA PHE A 48 -2.99 22.01 11.71
C PHE A 48 -4.16 21.20 12.26
N PRO A 49 -5.11 21.85 12.98
CA PRO A 49 -6.32 21.18 13.46
C PRO A 49 -7.11 20.53 12.32
N LEU A 50 -7.81 19.44 12.64
CA LEU A 50 -8.53 18.64 11.65
C LEU A 50 -9.55 19.48 10.86
N SER A 51 -10.38 20.27 11.55
CA SER A 51 -11.40 21.11 10.91
C SER A 51 -10.80 22.14 9.97
N GLU A 52 -9.68 22.77 10.35
CA GLU A 52 -9.04 23.79 9.52
C GLU A 52 -8.45 23.25 8.22
N ARG A 53 -8.15 21.96 8.17
CA ARG A 53 -7.69 21.26 6.95
C ARG A 53 -8.82 20.94 5.98
N CYS A 54 -10.07 20.96 6.45
CA CYS A 54 -11.25 20.74 5.63
C CYS A 54 -11.66 22.01 4.88
N ARG A 55 -12.32 21.84 3.73
CA ARG A 55 -12.94 22.93 3.01
C ARG A 55 -13.93 23.70 3.89
N GLY A 56 -13.86 25.01 3.86
CA GLY A 56 -14.67 25.89 4.70
C GLY A 56 -14.33 25.86 6.19
N GLY A 57 -13.24 25.18 6.58
CA GLY A 57 -12.83 25.08 7.99
C GLY A 57 -13.78 24.25 8.86
N ARG A 58 -14.57 23.35 8.28
CA ARG A 58 -15.62 22.60 8.98
C ARG A 58 -15.56 21.11 8.70
N LEU A 59 -15.63 20.29 9.76
CA LEU A 59 -15.63 18.83 9.64
C LEU A 59 -16.99 18.30 9.12
N GLU A 60 -18.04 19.02 9.30
CA GLU A 60 -19.40 18.67 8.87
C GLU A 60 -19.58 18.60 7.35
N SER A 61 -18.55 18.99 6.59
CA SER A 61 -18.49 18.80 5.15
C SER A 61 -18.15 17.35 4.75
N ALA A 62 -17.78 16.50 5.72
CA ALA A 62 -17.47 15.10 5.52
C ALA A 62 -18.65 14.20 5.86
N ASP A 63 -18.85 13.15 5.06
CA ASP A 63 -19.87 12.12 5.27
C ASP A 63 -19.32 10.93 6.06
N ILE A 64 -18.00 10.72 6.01
CA ILE A 64 -17.30 9.61 6.65
C ILE A 64 -15.91 10.04 7.13
N VAL A 65 -15.40 9.38 8.16
CA VAL A 65 -14.01 9.49 8.59
C VAL A 65 -13.32 8.14 8.50
N ALA A 66 -12.12 8.12 7.92
CA ALA A 66 -11.25 6.97 7.90
C ALA A 66 -9.99 7.22 8.74
N LEU A 67 -9.33 6.14 9.14
CA LEU A 67 -8.12 6.19 9.94
C LEU A 67 -6.94 5.59 9.18
N SER A 68 -5.76 6.17 9.40
CA SER A 68 -4.49 5.53 9.06
C SER A 68 -3.59 5.50 10.29
N SER A 69 -2.63 4.55 10.32
CA SER A 69 -1.65 4.53 11.39
C SER A 69 -0.85 5.83 11.45
N GLY A 70 -0.38 6.15 12.64
CA GLY A 70 0.58 7.23 12.86
C GLY A 70 1.86 6.65 13.50
N SER A 71 3.02 7.13 13.07
CA SER A 71 4.32 6.77 13.64
C SER A 71 4.42 7.04 15.15
N SER A 72 3.58 7.93 15.68
CA SER A 72 3.50 8.31 17.09
C SER A 72 2.49 7.47 17.90
N GLY A 73 1.93 6.39 17.32
CA GLY A 73 0.86 5.60 17.96
C GLY A 73 -0.53 6.25 17.93
N ARG A 74 -0.65 7.46 17.39
CA ARG A 74 -1.95 8.12 17.20
C ARG A 74 -2.38 8.05 15.75
N PRO A 75 -3.55 7.43 15.44
CA PRO A 75 -4.08 7.38 14.08
C PRO A 75 -4.30 8.78 13.52
N THR A 76 -4.00 8.96 12.23
CA THR A 76 -4.39 10.16 11.50
C THR A 76 -5.81 9.99 11.00
N VAL A 77 -6.64 11.02 11.22
CA VAL A 77 -8.05 11.04 10.79
C VAL A 77 -8.16 11.68 9.41
N TRP A 78 -8.85 11.01 8.52
CA TRP A 78 -9.09 11.41 7.13
C TRP A 78 -10.60 11.58 6.90
N PRO A 79 -11.15 12.81 7.01
CA PRO A 79 -12.53 13.08 6.65
C PRO A 79 -12.71 13.09 5.15
N ARG A 80 -13.84 12.55 4.68
CA ARG A 80 -14.19 12.46 3.27
C ARG A 80 -15.67 12.68 3.05
N SER A 81 -15.99 13.24 1.89
CA SER A 81 -17.35 13.31 1.38
C SER A 81 -17.61 12.19 0.35
N ALA A 82 -18.87 11.93 0.02
CA ALA A 82 -19.23 11.02 -1.06
C ALA A 82 -18.60 11.43 -2.40
N ALA A 83 -18.45 12.75 -2.66
CA ALA A 83 -17.78 13.24 -3.84
C ALA A 83 -16.29 12.88 -3.92
N ASP A 84 -15.59 12.79 -2.78
CA ASP A 84 -14.19 12.38 -2.72
C ASP A 84 -14.01 10.91 -3.13
N GLU A 85 -15.04 10.10 -2.92
CA GLU A 85 -15.01 8.66 -3.20
C GLU A 85 -15.23 8.33 -4.68
N GLU A 86 -15.83 9.24 -5.47
CA GLU A 86 -16.09 9.03 -6.90
C GLU A 86 -14.82 8.68 -7.70
N ALA A 87 -13.71 9.36 -7.43
CA ALA A 87 -12.44 9.07 -8.08
C ALA A 87 -11.86 7.70 -7.70
N VAL A 88 -12.16 7.22 -6.49
CA VAL A 88 -11.82 5.87 -6.03
C VAL A 88 -12.72 4.85 -6.73
N PHE A 89 -14.03 5.11 -6.77
CA PHE A 89 -15.01 4.23 -7.40
C PHE A 89 -14.74 4.02 -8.88
N ALA A 90 -14.32 5.05 -9.60
CA ALA A 90 -13.93 4.94 -11.01
C ALA A 90 -12.76 3.96 -11.24
N ARG A 91 -11.82 3.86 -10.29
CA ARG A 91 -10.74 2.87 -10.36
C ARG A 91 -11.24 1.45 -10.11
N PHE A 92 -12.13 1.27 -9.13
CA PHE A 92 -12.79 -0.02 -8.91
C PHE A 92 -13.65 -0.41 -10.10
N GLU A 93 -14.40 0.53 -10.68
CA GLU A 93 -15.21 0.27 -11.87
C GLU A 93 -14.34 -0.25 -13.02
N GLN A 94 -13.20 0.37 -13.30
CA GLN A 94 -12.27 -0.09 -14.31
C GLN A 94 -11.79 -1.52 -14.04
N VAL A 95 -11.41 -1.85 -12.82
CA VAL A 95 -10.96 -3.21 -12.46
C VAL A 95 -12.09 -4.22 -12.61
N PHE A 96 -13.27 -3.91 -12.11
CA PHE A 96 -14.41 -4.84 -12.13
C PHE A 96 -15.01 -4.98 -13.52
N ALA A 97 -15.11 -3.91 -14.32
CA ALA A 97 -15.65 -3.96 -15.68
C ALA A 97 -14.63 -4.56 -16.67
N ASP A 98 -13.43 -3.97 -16.76
CA ASP A 98 -12.47 -4.28 -17.81
C ASP A 98 -11.65 -5.53 -17.48
N GLY A 99 -11.24 -5.69 -16.21
CA GLY A 99 -10.46 -6.84 -15.73
C GLY A 99 -11.34 -8.05 -15.48
N PHE A 100 -12.27 -7.94 -14.54
CA PHE A 100 -13.05 -9.08 -14.04
C PHE A 100 -14.35 -9.33 -14.80
N ARG A 101 -14.72 -8.46 -15.73
CA ARG A 101 -15.97 -8.54 -16.51
C ARG A 101 -17.23 -8.67 -15.62
N ALA A 102 -17.19 -8.03 -14.45
CA ALA A 102 -18.25 -8.14 -13.46
C ALA A 102 -19.55 -7.42 -13.86
N ALA A 103 -19.58 -6.65 -14.95
CA ALA A 103 -20.81 -6.14 -15.53
C ALA A 103 -21.64 -7.23 -16.21
N GLU A 104 -20.99 -8.33 -16.63
CA GLU A 104 -21.60 -9.45 -17.38
C GLU A 104 -21.73 -10.73 -16.54
N ARG A 105 -21.02 -10.82 -15.39
CA ARG A 105 -20.93 -12.00 -14.54
C ARG A 105 -21.48 -11.73 -13.17
N SER A 106 -22.33 -12.59 -12.66
CA SER A 106 -22.75 -12.51 -11.27
C SER A 106 -21.53 -12.74 -10.36
N THR A 107 -21.30 -11.80 -9.41
CA THR A 107 -20.06 -11.73 -8.67
C THR A 107 -20.31 -11.63 -7.17
N LEU A 108 -19.69 -12.52 -6.39
CA LEU A 108 -19.57 -12.39 -4.95
C LEU A 108 -18.24 -11.69 -4.62
N ALA A 109 -18.29 -10.46 -4.16
CA ALA A 109 -17.12 -9.72 -3.70
C ALA A 109 -16.95 -9.91 -2.17
N VAL A 110 -15.81 -10.41 -1.75
CA VAL A 110 -15.49 -10.71 -0.34
C VAL A 110 -14.40 -9.75 0.12
N VAL A 111 -14.76 -8.83 1.02
CA VAL A 111 -13.84 -7.83 1.57
C VAL A 111 -13.03 -8.46 2.69
N CYS A 112 -11.75 -8.72 2.41
CA CYS A 112 -10.78 -9.36 3.31
C CYS A 112 -9.83 -8.34 3.97
N PHE A 113 -10.10 -7.03 3.83
CA PHE A 113 -9.41 -5.97 4.58
C PHE A 113 -10.01 -5.82 5.98
N ALA A 114 -9.20 -5.41 6.95
CA ALA A 114 -9.70 -5.03 8.26
C ALA A 114 -10.82 -3.98 8.13
N LEU A 115 -11.90 -4.19 8.85
CA LEU A 115 -13.07 -3.32 8.89
C LEU A 115 -13.00 -2.29 10.04
N GLY A 116 -14.11 -1.65 10.34
CA GLY A 116 -14.19 -0.53 11.26
C GLY A 116 -13.84 0.78 10.54
N ASN A 117 -13.00 1.63 11.14
CA ASN A 117 -12.63 2.91 10.55
C ASN A 117 -11.40 2.84 9.61
N TRP A 118 -10.92 1.63 9.28
CA TRP A 118 -9.75 1.46 8.43
C TRP A 118 -10.09 1.70 6.96
N VAL A 119 -9.26 2.51 6.31
CA VAL A 119 -9.44 2.94 4.92
C VAL A 119 -9.65 1.78 3.94
N GLY A 120 -8.84 0.72 4.02
CA GLY A 120 -8.91 -0.39 3.08
C GLY A 120 -10.28 -1.06 3.05
N GLY A 121 -10.82 -1.41 4.22
CA GLY A 121 -12.14 -2.02 4.35
C GLY A 121 -13.28 -1.08 3.95
N LEU A 122 -13.25 0.17 4.44
CA LEU A 122 -14.29 1.16 4.17
C LEU A 122 -14.43 1.47 2.68
N TYR A 123 -13.30 1.78 2.02
CA TYR A 123 -13.33 2.14 0.60
C TYR A 123 -13.72 0.98 -0.29
N THR A 124 -13.20 -0.20 0.00
CA THR A 124 -13.52 -1.40 -0.76
C THR A 124 -15.01 -1.74 -0.65
N LEU A 125 -15.56 -1.73 0.57
CA LEU A 125 -17.00 -1.97 0.78
C LEU A 125 -17.85 -0.88 0.09
N GLY A 126 -17.46 0.39 0.23
CA GLY A 126 -18.14 1.52 -0.41
C GLY A 126 -18.15 1.40 -1.93
N ALA A 127 -16.98 1.11 -2.52
CA ALA A 127 -16.84 0.97 -3.96
C ALA A 127 -17.66 -0.18 -4.55
N VAL A 128 -17.62 -1.37 -3.95
CA VAL A 128 -18.40 -2.51 -4.44
C VAL A 128 -19.91 -2.25 -4.31
N ARG A 129 -20.35 -1.64 -3.21
CA ARG A 129 -21.76 -1.24 -3.05
C ARG A 129 -22.19 -0.19 -4.05
N HIS A 130 -21.31 0.78 -4.36
CA HIS A 130 -21.57 1.78 -5.41
C HIS A 130 -21.77 1.12 -6.77
N LEU A 131 -20.90 0.19 -7.17
CA LEU A 131 -21.03 -0.54 -8.43
C LEU A 131 -22.31 -1.38 -8.49
N ALA A 132 -22.66 -2.07 -7.40
CA ALA A 132 -23.93 -2.79 -7.31
C ALA A 132 -25.14 -1.84 -7.51
N GLY A 133 -25.11 -0.65 -6.90
CA GLY A 133 -26.12 0.40 -7.08
C GLY A 133 -26.21 0.95 -8.51
N ARG A 134 -25.12 0.84 -9.29
CA ARG A 134 -25.08 1.19 -10.72
C ARG A 134 -25.51 0.05 -11.66
N GLY A 135 -25.97 -1.07 -11.10
CA GLY A 135 -26.54 -2.17 -11.87
C GLY A 135 -25.57 -3.32 -12.21
N PHE A 136 -24.35 -3.31 -11.65
CA PHE A 136 -23.50 -4.50 -11.74
C PHE A 136 -24.12 -5.65 -10.95
N PRO A 137 -24.12 -6.89 -11.45
CA PRO A 137 -24.65 -8.06 -10.72
C PRO A 137 -23.69 -8.48 -9.60
N LEU A 138 -23.51 -7.59 -8.62
CA LEU A 138 -22.59 -7.73 -7.50
C LEU A 138 -23.31 -7.93 -6.18
N THR A 139 -22.83 -8.88 -5.39
CA THR A 139 -23.14 -9.00 -3.97
C THR A 139 -21.84 -8.85 -3.18
N VAL A 140 -21.85 -8.05 -2.11
CA VAL A 140 -20.69 -7.89 -1.25
C VAL A 140 -20.90 -8.55 0.10
N ALA A 141 -19.92 -9.34 0.53
CA ALA A 141 -19.76 -9.79 1.89
C ALA A 141 -18.52 -9.13 2.50
N ALA A 142 -18.59 -8.73 3.75
CA ALA A 142 -17.51 -8.01 4.40
C ALA A 142 -17.11 -8.69 5.74
N PRO A 143 -16.52 -9.89 5.67
CA PRO A 143 -16.05 -10.61 6.87
C PRO A 143 -14.83 -9.92 7.53
N GLY A 144 -14.19 -9.00 6.81
CA GLY A 144 -12.94 -8.41 7.28
C GLY A 144 -11.77 -9.38 7.14
N ASN A 145 -10.81 -9.29 8.04
CA ASN A 145 -9.64 -10.18 8.07
C ASN A 145 -9.87 -11.42 8.97
N ASP A 146 -11.09 -11.89 9.06
CA ASP A 146 -11.45 -13.15 9.74
C ASP A 146 -11.39 -14.32 8.73
N LEU A 147 -10.34 -15.12 8.82
CA LEU A 147 -10.06 -16.23 7.92
C LEU A 147 -11.20 -17.27 7.89
N ASP A 148 -11.72 -17.63 9.06
CA ASP A 148 -12.75 -18.67 9.18
C ASP A 148 -14.08 -18.19 8.59
N GLU A 149 -14.41 -16.93 8.83
CA GLU A 149 -15.61 -16.33 8.27
C GLU A 149 -15.50 -16.12 6.75
N ILE A 150 -14.32 -15.77 6.22
CA ILE A 150 -14.08 -15.68 4.77
C ILE A 150 -14.34 -17.05 4.12
N LEU A 151 -13.73 -18.12 4.64
CA LEU A 151 -13.89 -19.47 4.10
C LEU A 151 -15.32 -19.98 4.22
N ARG A 152 -16.02 -19.64 5.31
CA ARG A 152 -17.45 -19.94 5.49
C ARG A 152 -18.30 -19.25 4.43
N VAL A 153 -18.10 -17.94 4.22
CA VAL A 153 -18.83 -17.14 3.22
C VAL A 153 -18.61 -17.68 1.81
N VAL A 154 -17.37 -18.00 1.44
CA VAL A 154 -17.05 -18.56 0.12
C VAL A 154 -17.70 -19.93 -0.05
N GLY A 155 -17.59 -20.80 0.96
CA GLY A 155 -18.16 -22.15 0.90
C GLY A 155 -19.71 -22.18 0.81
N GLU A 156 -20.38 -21.28 1.53
CA GLU A 156 -21.85 -21.25 1.53
C GLU A 156 -22.46 -20.51 0.33
N LEU A 157 -21.78 -19.45 -0.14
CA LEU A 157 -22.35 -18.55 -1.15
C LEU A 157 -21.64 -18.61 -2.51
N GLY A 158 -20.33 -18.90 -2.56
CA GLY A 158 -19.51 -18.75 -3.75
C GLY A 158 -20.05 -19.51 -4.97
N GLY A 159 -20.51 -20.75 -4.78
CA GLY A 159 -21.08 -21.57 -5.86
C GLY A 159 -22.42 -21.07 -6.45
N ARG A 160 -22.95 -19.95 -5.95
CA ARG A 160 -24.17 -19.32 -6.48
C ARG A 160 -23.87 -18.17 -7.44
N TYR A 161 -22.59 -17.86 -7.65
CA TYR A 161 -22.11 -16.76 -8.50
C TYR A 161 -21.18 -17.33 -9.57
N ASP A 162 -21.08 -16.62 -10.68
CA ASP A 162 -20.17 -16.98 -11.78
C ASP A 162 -18.71 -16.82 -11.38
N GLN A 163 -18.43 -15.96 -10.39
CA GLN A 163 -17.07 -15.69 -9.89
C GLN A 163 -17.07 -15.15 -8.47
N VAL A 164 -15.95 -15.35 -7.76
CA VAL A 164 -15.69 -14.80 -6.43
C VAL A 164 -14.51 -13.85 -6.49
N VAL A 165 -14.65 -12.62 -6.01
CA VAL A 165 -13.56 -11.64 -5.93
C VAL A 165 -13.10 -11.53 -4.48
N LEU A 166 -11.84 -11.85 -4.18
CA LEU A 166 -11.23 -11.60 -2.88
C LEU A 166 -10.50 -10.26 -2.92
N LEU A 167 -10.82 -9.35 -1.98
CA LEU A 167 -10.22 -8.01 -1.93
C LEU A 167 -9.45 -7.85 -0.61
N GLY A 168 -8.11 -7.79 -0.65
CA GLY A 168 -7.32 -7.80 0.57
C GLY A 168 -5.84 -7.48 0.36
N TYR A 169 -5.07 -7.60 1.44
CA TYR A 169 -3.61 -7.53 1.38
C TYR A 169 -3.03 -8.78 0.75
N PRO A 170 -2.01 -8.68 -0.13
CA PRO A 170 -1.44 -9.83 -0.83
C PRO A 170 -1.11 -11.01 0.08
N PRO A 171 -0.32 -10.87 1.17
CA PRO A 171 0.04 -12.00 2.01
C PRO A 171 -1.17 -12.59 2.76
N PHE A 172 -2.15 -11.76 3.16
CA PHE A 172 -3.34 -12.26 3.83
C PHE A 172 -4.24 -13.06 2.87
N VAL A 173 -4.45 -12.55 1.63
CA VAL A 173 -5.24 -13.28 0.62
C VAL A 173 -4.58 -14.59 0.22
N LYS A 174 -3.23 -14.62 0.10
CA LYS A 174 -2.49 -15.88 -0.08
C LYS A 174 -2.78 -16.85 1.07
N GLY A 175 -2.71 -16.39 2.31
CA GLY A 175 -3.04 -17.19 3.49
C GLY A 175 -4.47 -17.74 3.46
N VAL A 176 -5.45 -16.98 2.98
CA VAL A 176 -6.83 -17.43 2.77
C VAL A 176 -6.90 -18.57 1.74
N ILE A 177 -6.19 -18.40 0.61
CA ILE A 177 -6.16 -19.43 -0.44
C ILE A 177 -5.52 -20.71 0.09
N ASP A 178 -4.36 -20.62 0.76
CA ASP A 178 -3.63 -21.75 1.31
C ASP A 178 -4.42 -22.49 2.39
N ALA A 179 -5.03 -21.75 3.32
CA ALA A 179 -5.89 -22.33 4.34
C ALA A 179 -7.14 -22.99 3.73
N GLY A 180 -7.70 -22.42 2.67
CA GLY A 180 -8.80 -23.01 1.92
C GLY A 180 -8.41 -24.36 1.30
N ILE A 181 -7.26 -24.42 0.63
CA ILE A 181 -6.71 -25.67 0.05
C ILE A 181 -6.53 -26.72 1.14
N ALA A 182 -5.92 -26.36 2.28
CA ALA A 182 -5.72 -27.27 3.40
C ALA A 182 -7.04 -27.80 3.98
N ARG A 183 -8.14 -27.06 3.81
CA ARG A 183 -9.50 -27.45 4.23
C ARG A 183 -10.34 -28.07 3.12
N GLY A 184 -9.75 -28.33 1.94
CA GLY A 184 -10.41 -28.99 0.82
C GLY A 184 -11.27 -28.08 -0.06
N VAL A 185 -11.06 -26.76 -0.01
CA VAL A 185 -11.73 -25.80 -0.92
C VAL A 185 -11.18 -25.99 -2.34
N ASP A 186 -12.04 -26.25 -3.30
CA ASP A 186 -11.72 -26.26 -4.72
C ASP A 186 -11.85 -24.86 -5.31
N TRP A 187 -10.79 -24.06 -5.16
CA TRP A 187 -10.78 -22.66 -5.61
C TRP A 187 -11.14 -22.48 -7.09
N PRO A 188 -10.62 -23.29 -8.03
CA PRO A 188 -10.99 -23.18 -9.44
C PRO A 188 -12.49 -23.22 -9.71
N ALA A 189 -13.26 -23.97 -8.91
CA ALA A 189 -14.72 -24.05 -9.03
C ALA A 189 -15.45 -22.72 -8.76
N TYR A 190 -14.79 -21.78 -8.08
CA TYR A 190 -15.34 -20.47 -7.77
C TYR A 190 -14.87 -19.35 -8.72
N HIS A 191 -14.04 -19.66 -9.71
CA HIS A 191 -13.43 -18.68 -10.63
C HIS A 191 -12.89 -17.45 -9.88
N PRO A 192 -11.88 -17.62 -9.01
CA PRO A 192 -11.43 -16.59 -8.11
C PRO A 192 -10.71 -15.44 -8.83
N MET A 193 -11.11 -14.21 -8.52
CA MET A 193 -10.46 -12.96 -8.91
C MET A 193 -9.84 -12.30 -7.68
N LEU A 194 -8.68 -11.69 -7.80
CA LEU A 194 -7.97 -11.07 -6.69
C LEU A 194 -7.73 -9.58 -6.94
N ALA A 195 -8.30 -8.73 -6.09
CA ALA A 195 -8.01 -7.28 -6.08
C ALA A 195 -7.19 -6.94 -4.83
N LEU A 196 -5.91 -6.69 -5.04
CA LEU A 196 -4.90 -6.63 -3.99
C LEU A 196 -4.42 -5.19 -3.79
N ALA A 197 -4.19 -4.78 -2.53
CA ALA A 197 -3.69 -3.46 -2.21
C ALA A 197 -2.81 -3.46 -0.94
N GLY A 198 -2.06 -2.38 -0.75
CA GLY A 198 -1.33 -2.10 0.49
C GLY A 198 0.10 -2.62 0.52
N GLU A 199 0.45 -3.57 -0.34
CA GLU A 199 1.80 -4.10 -0.44
C GLU A 199 2.19 -4.42 -1.88
N VAL A 200 3.49 -4.40 -2.14
CA VAL A 200 4.06 -4.86 -3.41
C VAL A 200 4.24 -6.39 -3.37
N PHE A 201 4.19 -7.02 -4.53
CA PHE A 201 4.49 -8.45 -4.68
C PHE A 201 5.22 -8.72 -6.00
N SER A 202 5.99 -9.81 -6.03
CA SER A 202 6.76 -10.21 -7.22
C SER A 202 5.88 -10.95 -8.25
N GLU A 203 6.36 -11.06 -9.49
CA GLU A 203 5.67 -11.88 -10.50
C GLU A 203 5.75 -13.38 -10.18
N GLN A 204 6.78 -13.83 -9.46
CA GLN A 204 6.86 -15.19 -8.94
C GLN A 204 5.77 -15.45 -7.89
N TRP A 205 5.50 -14.52 -7.01
CA TRP A 205 4.38 -14.58 -6.07
C TRP A 205 3.03 -14.63 -6.83
N ARG A 206 2.86 -13.78 -7.86
CA ARG A 206 1.65 -13.76 -8.70
C ARG A 206 1.40 -15.13 -9.34
N GLU A 207 2.42 -15.74 -9.93
CA GLU A 207 2.33 -17.07 -10.55
C GLU A 207 1.97 -18.16 -9.52
N LEU A 208 2.60 -18.13 -8.35
CA LEU A 208 2.34 -19.09 -7.29
C LEU A 208 0.87 -19.02 -6.85
N VAL A 209 0.37 -17.83 -6.57
CA VAL A 209 -1.00 -17.62 -6.12
C VAL A 209 -2.00 -17.93 -7.22
N ALA A 210 -1.72 -17.52 -8.46
CA ALA A 210 -2.54 -17.85 -9.63
C ALA A 210 -2.69 -19.37 -9.80
N SER A 211 -1.58 -20.10 -9.72
CA SER A 211 -1.58 -21.57 -9.82
C SER A 211 -2.39 -22.22 -8.70
N ARG A 212 -2.26 -21.75 -7.45
CA ARG A 212 -3.01 -22.27 -6.30
C ARG A 212 -4.50 -22.00 -6.37
N ALA A 213 -4.85 -20.81 -6.84
CA ALA A 213 -6.24 -20.38 -6.97
C ALA A 213 -6.93 -20.91 -8.25
N GLY A 214 -6.16 -21.35 -9.25
CA GLY A 214 -6.69 -21.68 -10.58
C GLY A 214 -7.11 -20.41 -11.36
N ALA A 215 -6.41 -19.29 -11.13
CA ALA A 215 -6.67 -17.99 -11.73
C ALA A 215 -5.70 -17.67 -12.88
N ASP A 216 -6.07 -16.79 -13.80
CA ASP A 216 -5.16 -16.26 -14.81
C ASP A 216 -4.34 -15.12 -14.19
N PRO A 217 -2.99 -15.21 -14.21
CA PRO A 217 -2.15 -14.20 -13.57
C PRO A 217 -2.21 -12.80 -14.22
N VAL A 218 -2.72 -12.70 -15.46
CA VAL A 218 -2.79 -11.42 -16.20
C VAL A 218 -4.12 -10.72 -16.00
N THR A 219 -5.23 -11.48 -16.01
CA THR A 219 -6.58 -10.92 -15.98
C THR A 219 -7.24 -10.98 -14.62
N ASP A 220 -6.90 -11.99 -13.79
CA ASP A 220 -7.65 -12.30 -12.59
C ASP A 220 -6.98 -11.82 -11.31
N ILE A 221 -5.74 -11.29 -11.40
CA ILE A 221 -4.98 -10.76 -10.26
C ILE A 221 -4.53 -9.32 -10.55
N VAL A 222 -5.05 -8.37 -9.78
CA VAL A 222 -4.82 -6.94 -9.98
C VAL A 222 -4.30 -6.31 -8.71
N SER A 223 -3.27 -5.47 -8.82
CA SER A 223 -2.80 -4.60 -7.75
C SER A 223 -3.43 -3.20 -7.85
N LEU A 224 -3.85 -2.68 -6.70
CA LEU A 224 -4.30 -1.30 -6.52
C LEU A 224 -3.21 -0.53 -5.78
N TYR A 225 -2.69 0.52 -6.40
CA TYR A 225 -1.82 1.48 -5.73
C TYR A 225 -2.68 2.54 -5.05
N GLY A 226 -2.55 2.66 -3.75
CA GLY A 226 -3.33 3.61 -2.99
C GLY A 226 -2.70 3.97 -1.65
N THR A 227 -3.25 5.01 -1.04
CA THR A 227 -2.84 5.50 0.28
C THR A 227 -4.06 5.76 1.14
N ALA A 228 -3.91 5.68 2.46
CA ALA A 228 -4.97 6.09 3.38
C ALA A 228 -5.35 7.57 3.17
N ASP A 229 -4.41 8.36 2.69
CA ASP A 229 -4.52 9.81 2.56
C ASP A 229 -5.40 10.20 1.37
N ALA A 230 -5.33 9.46 0.24
CA ALA A 230 -6.02 9.81 -1.00
C ALA A 230 -6.89 8.68 -1.60
N GLY A 231 -6.94 7.52 -0.97
CA GLY A 231 -7.60 6.33 -1.53
C GLY A 231 -6.79 5.71 -2.68
N VAL A 232 -7.49 5.10 -3.64
CA VAL A 232 -6.82 4.49 -4.80
C VAL A 232 -6.32 5.58 -5.75
N LEU A 233 -5.04 5.54 -6.03
CA LEU A 233 -4.33 6.47 -6.91
C LEU A 233 -4.19 5.93 -8.34
N GLY A 234 -4.06 4.60 -8.47
CA GLY A 234 -3.94 3.90 -9.74
C GLY A 234 -4.18 2.40 -9.56
N ASN A 235 -4.37 1.70 -10.65
CA ASN A 235 -4.59 0.25 -10.64
C ASN A 235 -3.83 -0.43 -11.78
N GLU A 236 -3.43 -1.68 -11.55
CA GLU A 236 -2.99 -2.53 -12.65
C GLU A 236 -4.13 -2.75 -13.66
N THR A 237 -3.74 -2.87 -14.91
CA THR A 237 -4.59 -3.28 -16.03
C THR A 237 -3.95 -4.49 -16.69
N PRO A 238 -4.66 -5.29 -17.47
CA PRO A 238 -4.03 -6.39 -18.21
C PRO A 238 -2.82 -5.95 -19.03
N LEU A 239 -2.82 -4.71 -19.53
CA LEU A 239 -1.67 -4.13 -20.25
C LEU A 239 -0.46 -3.94 -19.30
N SER A 240 -0.66 -3.29 -18.15
CA SER A 240 0.44 -3.05 -17.19
C SER A 240 1.00 -4.36 -16.63
N VAL A 241 0.14 -5.34 -16.36
CA VAL A 241 0.58 -6.68 -15.92
C VAL A 241 1.42 -7.37 -17.00
N ARG A 242 0.98 -7.35 -18.26
CA ARG A 242 1.77 -7.92 -19.37
C ARG A 242 3.13 -7.25 -19.51
N ILE A 243 3.19 -5.91 -19.43
CA ILE A 243 4.46 -5.16 -19.46
C ILE A 243 5.35 -5.58 -18.29
N ARG A 244 4.82 -5.62 -17.08
CA ARG A 244 5.57 -5.97 -15.88
C ARG A 244 6.12 -7.40 -15.94
N ARG A 245 5.32 -8.37 -16.41
CA ARG A 245 5.75 -9.76 -16.64
C ARG A 245 6.82 -9.88 -17.73
N PHE A 246 6.69 -9.12 -18.81
CA PHE A 246 7.72 -9.03 -19.83
C PHE A 246 9.03 -8.51 -19.25
N LEU A 247 8.99 -7.43 -18.47
CA LEU A 247 10.18 -6.86 -17.83
C LEU A 247 10.78 -7.77 -16.75
N ALA A 248 9.94 -8.56 -16.04
CA ALA A 248 10.44 -9.60 -15.13
C ALA A 248 11.35 -10.63 -15.82
N SER A 249 11.09 -10.92 -17.10
CA SER A 249 11.93 -11.80 -17.92
C SER A 249 13.14 -11.10 -18.57
N ARG A 250 13.29 -9.80 -18.38
CA ARG A 250 14.35 -8.94 -18.95
C ARG A 250 14.91 -7.98 -17.87
N PRO A 251 15.65 -8.51 -16.87
CA PRO A 251 16.11 -7.70 -15.74
C PRO A 251 17.03 -6.53 -16.15
N ASP A 252 17.82 -6.69 -17.20
CA ASP A 252 18.66 -5.67 -17.79
C ASP A 252 17.86 -4.49 -18.35
N VAL A 253 16.79 -4.78 -19.11
CA VAL A 253 15.86 -3.77 -19.67
C VAL A 253 15.09 -3.10 -18.55
N SER A 254 14.65 -3.88 -17.53
CA SER A 254 13.98 -3.34 -16.35
C SER A 254 14.87 -2.35 -15.60
N ALA A 255 16.10 -2.75 -15.30
CA ALA A 255 17.06 -1.90 -14.60
C ALA A 255 17.40 -0.61 -15.39
N GLU A 256 17.53 -0.69 -16.71
CA GLU A 256 17.72 0.50 -17.56
C GLU A 256 16.51 1.44 -17.50
N LEU A 257 15.27 0.89 -17.56
CA LEU A 257 14.04 1.69 -17.57
C LEU A 257 13.77 2.39 -16.24
N PHE A 258 13.96 1.68 -15.14
CA PHE A 258 13.56 2.16 -13.81
C PHE A 258 14.73 2.70 -12.98
N GLY A 259 15.97 2.51 -13.45
CA GLY A 259 17.16 2.92 -12.70
C GLY A 259 17.44 2.09 -11.44
N ASP A 260 16.79 0.95 -11.31
CA ASP A 260 16.88 0.06 -10.14
C ASP A 260 16.81 -1.41 -10.59
N ALA A 261 17.50 -2.29 -9.88
CA ALA A 261 17.47 -3.73 -10.15
C ALA A 261 16.12 -4.38 -9.74
N ARG A 262 15.39 -3.75 -8.84
CA ARG A 262 14.06 -4.21 -8.43
C ARG A 262 13.04 -3.95 -9.54
N LEU A 263 12.09 -4.86 -9.68
CA LEU A 263 10.93 -4.65 -10.57
C LEU A 263 9.81 -3.94 -9.78
N PRO A 264 9.43 -2.71 -10.14
CA PRO A 264 8.42 -1.97 -9.40
C PRO A 264 7.01 -2.49 -9.67
N THR A 265 6.06 -2.14 -8.81
CA THR A 265 4.64 -2.15 -9.16
C THR A 265 4.39 -1.13 -10.27
N LEU A 266 3.67 -1.53 -11.31
CA LEU A 266 3.37 -0.71 -12.48
C LEU A 266 1.87 -0.58 -12.66
N VAL A 267 1.31 0.60 -12.41
CA VAL A 267 -0.13 0.85 -12.53
C VAL A 267 -0.43 1.98 -13.49
N GLN A 268 -1.65 2.00 -14.02
CA GLN A 268 -2.17 3.13 -14.78
C GLN A 268 -3.01 4.03 -13.87
N TYR A 269 -2.98 5.33 -14.11
CA TYR A 269 -3.73 6.33 -13.35
C TYR A 269 -4.43 7.33 -14.25
N ASP A 270 -5.47 7.97 -13.73
CA ASP A 270 -6.21 9.01 -14.46
C ASP A 270 -5.70 10.40 -14.07
N PRO A 271 -4.99 11.10 -14.98
CA PRO A 271 -4.46 12.43 -14.70
C PRO A 271 -5.54 13.50 -14.52
N ALA A 272 -6.80 13.24 -14.88
CA ALA A 272 -7.90 14.14 -14.60
C ALA A 272 -8.27 14.17 -13.10
N THR A 273 -8.09 13.06 -12.39
CA THR A 273 -8.44 12.93 -10.98
C THR A 273 -7.23 12.92 -10.05
N ARG A 274 -6.08 12.47 -10.52
CA ARG A 274 -4.81 12.39 -9.76
C ARG A 274 -3.68 12.94 -10.61
N LEU A 275 -3.03 13.99 -10.14
CA LEU A 275 -1.84 14.49 -10.78
C LEU A 275 -0.61 14.06 -10.01
N PHE A 276 0.26 13.30 -10.64
CA PHE A 276 1.57 12.92 -10.10
C PHE A 276 2.67 13.86 -10.59
N GLU A 277 3.69 14.02 -9.75
CA GLU A 277 4.94 14.73 -10.03
C GLU A 277 6.11 13.89 -9.54
N GLU A 278 7.17 13.82 -10.34
CA GLU A 278 8.48 13.30 -9.89
C GLU A 278 9.21 14.39 -9.12
N ILE A 279 9.67 14.05 -7.92
CA ILE A 279 10.40 14.95 -7.03
C ILE A 279 11.88 14.57 -7.08
N GLU A 280 12.75 15.57 -6.91
CA GLU A 280 14.19 15.35 -6.83
C GLU A 280 14.51 14.24 -5.80
N GLY A 281 15.37 13.31 -6.19
CA GLY A 281 15.68 12.11 -5.41
C GLY A 281 14.85 10.87 -5.74
N GLY A 282 14.03 10.90 -6.82
CA GLY A 282 13.32 9.71 -7.34
C GLY A 282 12.10 9.33 -6.51
N THR A 283 11.45 10.30 -5.90
CA THR A 283 10.21 10.09 -5.15
C THR A 283 9.02 10.77 -5.82
N LEU A 284 7.81 10.39 -5.41
CA LEU A 284 6.57 10.86 -6.00
C LEU A 284 5.82 11.82 -5.06
N ALA A 285 5.33 12.92 -5.62
CA ALA A 285 4.26 13.70 -5.03
C ALA A 285 3.01 13.59 -5.90
N PHE A 286 1.85 13.81 -5.31
CA PHE A 286 0.60 13.87 -6.06
C PHE A 286 -0.32 14.99 -5.57
N SER A 287 -1.21 15.42 -6.45
CA SER A 287 -2.31 16.32 -6.10
C SER A 287 -3.64 15.62 -6.31
N ALA A 288 -4.53 15.76 -5.33
CA ALA A 288 -5.85 15.14 -5.31
C ALA A 288 -6.86 16.12 -4.71
N ASP A 289 -7.99 16.30 -5.37
CA ASP A 289 -9.11 17.06 -4.84
C ASP A 289 -9.89 16.26 -3.79
N GLY A 290 -10.53 16.95 -2.86
CA GLY A 290 -11.36 16.33 -1.83
C GLY A 290 -11.74 17.28 -0.69
N THR A 291 -12.42 16.73 0.31
CA THR A 291 -12.79 17.42 1.58
C THR A 291 -11.54 18.01 2.24
N VAL A 292 -10.44 17.27 2.23
CA VAL A 292 -9.08 17.75 2.56
C VAL A 292 -8.27 17.74 1.27
N PRO A 293 -8.16 18.86 0.55
CA PRO A 293 -7.39 18.90 -0.69
C PRO A 293 -5.91 18.62 -0.42
N LEU A 294 -5.33 17.77 -1.24
CA LEU A 294 -3.92 17.43 -1.21
C LEU A 294 -3.25 18.12 -2.40
N VAL A 295 -2.39 19.10 -2.13
CA VAL A 295 -1.68 19.86 -3.17
C VAL A 295 -0.20 19.56 -3.07
N ARG A 296 0.38 18.93 -4.09
CA ARG A 296 1.75 18.44 -4.10
C ARG A 296 2.10 17.63 -2.84
N TYR A 297 1.23 16.69 -2.51
CA TYR A 297 1.36 15.89 -1.32
C TYR A 297 2.42 14.80 -1.50
N HIS A 298 3.42 14.81 -0.64
CA HIS A 298 4.60 13.96 -0.71
C HIS A 298 4.64 12.99 0.46
N ILE A 299 4.59 11.70 0.15
CA ILE A 299 4.60 10.60 1.14
C ILE A 299 5.89 9.76 1.08
N ALA A 300 6.86 10.23 0.28
CA ALA A 300 8.16 9.59 0.08
C ALA A 300 8.08 8.18 -0.55
N ASP A 301 7.10 7.92 -1.39
CA ASP A 301 7.11 6.72 -2.23
C ASP A 301 8.17 6.87 -3.32
N GLU A 302 9.08 5.88 -3.43
CA GLU A 302 10.07 5.80 -4.50
C GLU A 302 9.40 5.36 -5.80
N GLY A 303 9.67 6.05 -6.90
CA GLY A 303 9.06 5.72 -8.18
C GLY A 303 9.18 6.83 -9.21
N GLY A 304 8.43 6.70 -10.29
CA GLY A 304 8.39 7.69 -11.36
C GLY A 304 7.22 7.47 -12.32
N LEU A 305 7.25 8.20 -13.43
CA LEU A 305 6.14 8.29 -14.37
C LEU A 305 6.60 7.90 -15.77
N PHE A 306 5.72 7.24 -16.51
CA PHE A 306 5.88 7.02 -17.95
C PHE A 306 4.64 7.44 -18.72
N PRO A 307 4.79 8.30 -19.76
CA PRO A 307 3.78 8.41 -20.81
C PRO A 307 3.57 7.02 -21.43
N ARG A 308 2.29 6.68 -21.70
CA ARG A 308 1.92 5.35 -22.21
C ARG A 308 2.73 4.94 -23.44
N GLU A 309 2.78 5.83 -24.43
CA GLU A 309 3.45 5.55 -25.71
C GLU A 309 4.94 5.29 -25.52
N ARG A 310 5.58 6.08 -24.66
CA ARG A 310 7.03 5.96 -24.43
C ARG A 310 7.41 4.60 -23.81
N LEU A 311 6.65 4.14 -22.83
CA LEU A 311 6.88 2.84 -22.20
C LEU A 311 6.62 1.69 -23.19
N ILE A 312 5.50 1.74 -23.91
CA ILE A 312 5.13 0.74 -24.90
C ILE A 312 6.17 0.68 -26.03
N GLU A 313 6.60 1.82 -26.55
CA GLU A 313 7.60 1.88 -27.61
C GLU A 313 8.93 1.28 -27.13
N ARG A 314 9.37 1.60 -25.91
CA ARG A 314 10.59 1.02 -25.34
C ARG A 314 10.50 -0.50 -25.23
N CYS A 315 9.38 -1.03 -24.75
CA CYS A 315 9.16 -2.47 -24.66
C CYS A 315 9.06 -3.14 -26.05
N ARG A 316 8.45 -2.49 -27.03
CA ARG A 316 8.36 -2.99 -28.42
C ARG A 316 9.71 -3.20 -29.06
N ARG A 317 10.69 -2.32 -28.78
CA ARG A 317 12.06 -2.47 -29.29
C ARG A 317 12.73 -3.74 -28.81
N GLU A 318 12.27 -4.27 -27.67
CA GLU A 318 12.73 -5.54 -27.10
C GLU A 318 11.84 -6.74 -27.46
N GLY A 319 10.89 -6.55 -28.40
CA GLY A 319 10.01 -7.63 -28.89
C GLY A 319 8.71 -7.81 -28.12
N PHE A 320 8.30 -6.83 -27.29
CA PHE A 320 7.02 -6.88 -26.60
C PHE A 320 5.83 -6.53 -27.52
N GLU A 321 4.77 -7.31 -27.46
CA GLU A 321 3.50 -7.03 -28.11
C GLU A 321 2.46 -6.57 -27.07
N PRO A 322 2.07 -5.29 -27.03
CA PRO A 322 1.30 -4.73 -25.91
C PRO A 322 -0.12 -5.27 -25.80
N GLY A 323 -0.78 -5.58 -26.94
CA GLY A 323 -2.22 -5.82 -26.95
C GLY A 323 -3.02 -4.56 -26.61
N ASP A 324 -4.33 -4.74 -26.36
CA ASP A 324 -5.24 -3.64 -26.02
C ASP A 324 -5.10 -3.22 -24.55
N GLY A 325 -5.46 -1.97 -24.26
CA GLY A 325 -5.49 -1.43 -22.91
C GLY A 325 -5.84 0.06 -22.89
N PRO A 326 -6.19 0.61 -21.72
CA PRO A 326 -6.59 2.00 -21.58
C PRO A 326 -5.53 2.97 -22.07
N ASP A 327 -5.98 4.09 -22.63
CA ASP A 327 -5.10 5.21 -23.01
C ASP A 327 -4.81 6.09 -21.80
N LEU A 328 -4.09 5.53 -20.82
CA LEU A 328 -3.72 6.18 -19.57
C LEU A 328 -2.20 6.06 -19.34
N PRO A 329 -1.57 7.07 -18.74
CA PRO A 329 -0.16 7.02 -18.35
C PRO A 329 0.07 6.01 -17.24
N PHE A 330 1.37 5.68 -17.04
CA PHE A 330 1.81 4.78 -16.00
C PHE A 330 2.51 5.55 -14.87
N VAL A 331 2.29 5.06 -13.65
CA VAL A 331 3.14 5.34 -12.50
C VAL A 331 3.74 4.02 -12.02
N TYR A 332 5.03 4.03 -11.73
CA TYR A 332 5.70 2.89 -11.13
C TYR A 332 6.17 3.22 -9.73
N VAL A 333 6.10 2.22 -8.84
CA VAL A 333 6.36 2.41 -7.41
C VAL A 333 7.16 1.23 -6.87
N PHE A 334 8.28 1.52 -6.22
CA PHE A 334 9.07 0.53 -5.50
C PHE A 334 8.58 0.29 -4.06
N GLY A 335 7.75 1.18 -3.56
CA GLY A 335 7.32 1.26 -2.17
C GLY A 335 7.89 2.49 -1.46
N ARG A 336 7.77 2.52 -0.14
CA ARG A 336 8.28 3.64 0.66
C ARG A 336 9.77 3.58 0.84
N SER A 337 10.43 4.73 0.66
CA SER A 337 11.85 4.86 0.91
C SER A 337 12.17 4.94 2.41
N LEU A 338 13.21 4.25 2.84
CA LEU A 338 14.09 4.47 4.01
C LEU A 338 13.50 4.53 5.44
N PHE A 339 12.18 4.68 5.66
CA PHE A 339 11.67 4.96 7.01
C PHE A 339 10.58 4.00 7.50
N THR A 340 10.10 3.08 6.69
CA THR A 340 9.07 2.11 7.08
C THR A 340 9.23 0.82 6.31
N VAL A 341 8.81 -0.28 6.94
CA VAL A 341 8.66 -1.58 6.29
C VAL A 341 7.16 -1.88 6.21
N SER A 342 6.67 -2.28 5.06
CA SER A 342 5.28 -2.74 4.91
C SER A 342 5.18 -4.21 5.27
N TYR A 343 4.20 -4.59 6.10
CA TYR A 343 3.98 -5.95 6.53
C TYR A 343 2.49 -6.20 6.77
N PHE A 344 1.86 -7.03 5.93
CA PHE A 344 0.41 -7.27 5.92
C PHE A 344 -0.43 -5.99 5.84
N GLY A 345 0.05 -4.98 5.11
CA GLY A 345 -0.59 -3.67 4.97
C GLY A 345 -0.31 -2.70 6.13
N ALA A 346 0.33 -3.15 7.21
CA ALA A 346 0.77 -2.28 8.28
C ALA A 346 2.13 -1.63 7.94
N ASN A 347 2.27 -0.36 8.29
CA ASN A 347 3.56 0.33 8.22
C ASN A 347 4.33 0.13 9.52
N VAL A 348 5.35 -0.70 9.51
CA VAL A 348 6.24 -0.93 10.66
C VAL A 348 7.32 0.14 10.68
N TYR A 349 7.31 0.97 11.71
CA TYR A 349 8.27 2.05 11.90
C TYR A 349 9.44 1.61 12.78
N PRO A 350 10.70 2.01 12.46
CA PRO A 350 11.85 1.72 13.30
C PRO A 350 11.66 2.12 14.77
N GLU A 351 10.98 3.23 15.02
CA GLU A 351 10.70 3.70 16.38
C GLU A 351 9.90 2.70 17.21
N ASN A 352 9.02 1.92 16.57
CA ASN A 352 8.26 0.87 17.26
C ASN A 352 9.16 -0.30 17.68
N ILE A 353 10.17 -0.64 16.86
CA ILE A 353 11.18 -1.66 17.16
C ILE A 353 12.13 -1.17 18.27
N THR A 354 12.58 0.09 18.15
CA THR A 354 13.47 0.72 19.14
C THR A 354 12.95 0.56 20.58
N VAL A 355 11.67 0.87 20.80
CA VAL A 355 11.06 0.74 22.14
C VAL A 355 11.11 -0.69 22.66
N GLY A 356 10.98 -1.70 21.78
CA GLY A 356 11.12 -3.11 22.14
C GLY A 356 12.55 -3.46 22.56
N LEU A 357 13.55 -2.89 21.89
CA LEU A 357 14.97 -3.14 22.20
C LEU A 357 15.49 -2.34 23.42
N GLU A 358 14.84 -1.24 23.77
CA GLU A 358 15.17 -0.43 24.95
C GLU A 358 14.62 -1.00 26.27
N ARG A 359 13.88 -2.11 26.23
CA ARG A 359 13.42 -2.78 27.45
C ARG A 359 14.60 -3.35 28.23
N PRO A 360 14.59 -3.28 29.58
CA PRO A 360 15.73 -3.67 30.39
C PRO A 360 16.24 -5.07 30.11
N ASP A 361 15.34 -6.03 29.86
CA ASP A 361 15.63 -7.43 29.57
C ASP A 361 16.31 -7.66 28.21
N VAL A 362 16.31 -6.66 27.32
CA VAL A 362 16.95 -6.67 25.99
C VAL A 362 18.12 -5.69 25.92
N ALA A 363 17.95 -4.48 26.46
CA ALA A 363 18.92 -3.40 26.38
C ALA A 363 20.31 -3.75 27.00
N GLU A 364 20.37 -4.64 28.01
CA GLU A 364 21.62 -5.03 28.68
C GLU A 364 22.63 -5.72 27.76
N TRP A 365 22.15 -6.39 26.70
CA TRP A 365 22.99 -7.18 25.80
C TRP A 365 22.91 -6.81 24.33
N THR A 366 22.24 -5.70 24.00
CA THR A 366 22.18 -5.12 22.65
C THR A 366 22.79 -3.72 22.62
N THR A 367 23.21 -3.28 21.43
CA THR A 367 23.64 -1.88 21.24
C THR A 367 22.46 -0.95 20.97
N GLY A 368 21.25 -1.48 20.74
CA GLY A 368 20.09 -0.76 20.27
C GLY A 368 20.09 -0.50 18.75
N ARG A 369 21.17 -0.87 18.03
CA ARG A 369 21.17 -0.82 16.55
C ARG A 369 20.51 -2.07 16.00
N PHE A 370 19.70 -1.89 14.94
CA PHE A 370 19.01 -2.98 14.27
C PHE A 370 18.71 -2.62 12.82
N VAL A 371 18.42 -3.65 12.02
CA VAL A 371 17.87 -3.49 10.67
C VAL A 371 16.55 -4.27 10.61
N VAL A 372 15.48 -3.62 10.21
CA VAL A 372 14.19 -4.25 9.95
C VAL A 372 13.94 -4.37 8.45
N ARG A 373 13.43 -5.51 8.02
CA ARG A 373 13.09 -5.81 6.63
C ARG A 373 11.96 -6.83 6.56
N THR A 374 11.28 -6.90 5.42
CA THR A 374 10.43 -8.04 5.07
C THR A 374 11.20 -8.99 4.16
N LEU A 375 11.07 -10.27 4.42
CA LEU A 375 11.63 -11.36 3.61
C LEU A 375 10.48 -12.21 3.11
N GLU A 376 10.69 -12.88 1.97
CA GLU A 376 9.83 -13.98 1.53
C GLU A 376 10.52 -15.30 1.87
N ASP A 377 9.81 -16.23 2.49
CA ASP A 377 10.27 -17.60 2.67
C ASP A 377 10.14 -18.43 1.37
N ASP A 378 10.47 -19.72 1.42
CA ASP A 378 10.41 -20.62 0.27
C ASP A 378 8.97 -20.75 -0.31
N ASP A 379 7.96 -20.56 0.53
CA ASP A 379 6.53 -20.59 0.15
C ASP A 379 5.97 -19.20 -0.23
N ARG A 380 6.86 -18.19 -0.33
CA ARG A 380 6.51 -16.79 -0.61
C ARG A 380 5.64 -16.13 0.45
N ASP A 381 5.65 -16.64 1.67
CA ASP A 381 5.07 -15.96 2.80
C ASP A 381 5.98 -14.85 3.29
N LEU A 382 5.37 -13.70 3.64
CA LEU A 382 6.13 -12.60 4.21
C LEU A 382 6.52 -12.91 5.66
N VAL A 383 7.77 -12.61 5.98
CA VAL A 383 8.36 -12.69 7.32
C VAL A 383 8.91 -11.33 7.70
N LEU A 384 8.49 -10.80 8.86
CA LEU A 384 9.09 -9.61 9.45
C LEU A 384 10.41 -10.01 10.11
N ASN A 385 11.55 -9.69 9.49
CA ASN A 385 12.87 -9.99 10.00
C ASN A 385 13.50 -8.76 10.65
N VAL A 386 14.04 -8.94 11.86
CA VAL A 386 14.74 -7.89 12.62
C VAL A 386 16.13 -8.38 12.97
N VAL A 387 17.14 -7.82 12.30
CA VAL A 387 18.54 -8.08 12.61
C VAL A 387 18.98 -7.13 13.73
N VAL A 388 19.41 -7.66 14.87
CA VAL A 388 19.76 -6.89 16.08
C VAL A 388 21.25 -7.02 16.35
N GLU A 389 21.92 -5.90 16.61
CA GLU A 389 23.33 -5.87 16.97
C GLU A 389 23.51 -6.16 18.47
N LEU A 390 24.33 -7.14 18.77
CA LEU A 390 24.74 -7.49 20.12
C LEU A 390 25.74 -6.47 20.70
N ALA A 391 25.68 -6.24 21.99
CA ALA A 391 26.71 -5.49 22.69
C ALA A 391 28.05 -6.27 22.63
N PRO A 392 29.20 -5.58 22.65
CA PRO A 392 30.51 -6.23 22.64
C PRO A 392 30.63 -7.29 23.75
N GLY A 393 31.02 -8.52 23.37
CA GLY A 393 31.15 -9.66 24.29
C GLY A 393 29.84 -10.39 24.59
N ALA A 394 28.70 -9.94 24.10
CA ALA A 394 27.45 -10.67 24.21
C ALA A 394 27.37 -11.81 23.20
N GLU A 395 26.81 -12.96 23.60
CA GLU A 395 26.66 -14.13 22.74
C GLU A 395 25.23 -14.23 22.16
N ALA A 396 25.13 -14.69 20.91
CA ALA A 396 23.87 -15.00 20.26
C ALA A 396 23.31 -16.32 20.77
N THR A 397 22.25 -16.27 21.59
CA THR A 397 21.57 -17.47 22.11
C THR A 397 20.11 -17.54 21.63
N ALA A 398 19.54 -18.74 21.64
CA ALA A 398 18.13 -18.92 21.31
C ALA A 398 17.20 -18.19 22.29
N ASP A 399 17.55 -18.16 23.57
CA ASP A 399 16.78 -17.47 24.62
C ASP A 399 16.76 -15.95 24.39
N ARG A 400 17.93 -15.35 24.10
CA ARG A 400 18.01 -13.91 23.80
C ARG A 400 17.21 -13.55 22.54
N ARG A 401 17.26 -14.40 21.52
CA ARG A 401 16.46 -14.24 20.31
C ARG A 401 14.96 -14.23 20.63
N ALA A 402 14.49 -15.19 21.42
CA ALA A 402 13.10 -15.29 21.82
C ALA A 402 12.66 -14.09 22.68
N VAL A 403 13.50 -13.64 23.61
CA VAL A 403 13.24 -12.47 24.47
C VAL A 403 13.11 -11.20 23.63
N ALA A 404 14.02 -10.97 22.67
CA ALA A 404 13.94 -9.82 21.77
C ALA A 404 12.68 -9.87 20.88
N ALA A 405 12.39 -11.04 20.28
CA ALA A 405 11.22 -11.22 19.43
C ALA A 405 9.91 -10.90 20.19
N GLU A 406 9.75 -11.42 21.41
CA GLU A 406 8.56 -11.16 22.23
C GLU A 406 8.48 -9.71 22.69
N SER A 407 9.60 -9.09 23.03
CA SER A 407 9.65 -7.68 23.40
C SER A 407 9.21 -6.78 22.25
N ILE A 408 9.76 -7.01 21.05
CA ILE A 408 9.41 -6.28 19.84
C ILE A 408 7.93 -6.51 19.49
N ARG A 409 7.44 -7.76 19.47
CA ARG A 409 6.04 -8.10 19.20
C ARG A 409 5.09 -7.34 20.12
N ARG A 410 5.36 -7.35 21.43
CA ARG A 410 4.53 -6.67 22.42
C ARG A 410 4.46 -5.17 22.19
N GLU A 411 5.60 -4.52 21.91
CA GLU A 411 5.64 -3.08 21.71
C GLU A 411 5.05 -2.68 20.33
N LEU A 412 5.24 -3.49 19.28
CA LEU A 412 4.54 -3.32 18.00
C LEU A 412 3.03 -3.39 18.18
N GLY A 413 2.52 -4.41 18.86
CA GLY A 413 1.09 -4.55 19.13
C GLY A 413 0.49 -3.39 19.95
N ARG A 414 1.29 -2.80 20.86
CA ARG A 414 0.89 -1.67 21.70
C ARG A 414 0.95 -0.31 20.98
N LEU A 415 1.98 -0.08 20.15
CA LEU A 415 2.29 1.23 19.56
C LEU A 415 1.77 1.39 18.14
N ASN A 416 1.53 0.30 17.45
CA ASN A 416 1.15 0.30 16.04
C ASN A 416 -0.23 -0.36 15.86
N SER A 417 -1.23 0.46 15.72
CA SER A 417 -2.62 -0.02 15.58
C SER A 417 -2.86 -0.79 14.28
N GLU A 418 -2.17 -0.45 13.19
CA GLU A 418 -2.26 -1.25 11.95
C GLU A 418 -1.67 -2.63 12.18
N PHE A 419 -0.49 -2.74 12.77
CA PHE A 419 0.14 -4.01 13.10
C PHE A 419 -0.77 -4.88 13.98
N ALA A 420 -1.33 -4.31 15.01
CA ALA A 420 -2.23 -5.02 15.92
C ALA A 420 -3.51 -5.55 15.26
N HIS A 421 -4.03 -4.86 14.24
CA HIS A 421 -5.31 -5.19 13.61
C HIS A 421 -5.19 -5.90 12.25
N TYR A 422 -4.10 -5.66 11.50
CA TYR A 422 -3.95 -6.21 10.15
C TYR A 422 -3.16 -7.51 10.14
N VAL A 423 -2.11 -7.57 10.99
CA VAL A 423 -1.21 -8.72 11.00
C VAL A 423 -1.87 -9.89 11.73
N PRO A 424 -2.03 -11.07 11.11
CA PRO A 424 -2.54 -12.27 11.77
C PRO A 424 -1.73 -12.62 13.04
N ALA A 425 -2.39 -13.12 14.07
CA ALA A 425 -1.77 -13.35 15.38
C ALA A 425 -0.55 -14.30 15.32
N ASP A 426 -0.60 -15.30 14.46
CA ASP A 426 0.49 -16.26 14.19
C ASP A 426 1.65 -15.64 13.40
N ARG A 427 1.45 -14.46 12.79
CA ARG A 427 2.45 -13.72 12.03
C ARG A 427 3.01 -12.48 12.76
N GLN A 428 2.53 -12.20 13.97
CA GLN A 428 2.96 -11.01 14.73
C GLN A 428 4.33 -11.14 15.38
N THR A 429 4.87 -12.35 15.54
CA THR A 429 6.19 -12.55 16.14
C THR A 429 7.26 -12.36 15.05
N PRO A 430 8.16 -11.36 15.17
CA PRO A 430 9.21 -11.16 14.18
C PRO A 430 10.26 -12.28 14.27
N ASP A 431 10.85 -12.61 13.13
CA ASP A 431 12.08 -13.40 13.09
C ASP A 431 13.26 -12.51 13.48
N VAL A 432 13.89 -12.80 14.64
CA VAL A 432 15.01 -12.02 15.14
C VAL A 432 16.33 -12.72 14.83
N GLU A 433 17.20 -12.01 14.17
CA GLU A 433 18.57 -12.44 13.90
C GLU A 433 19.55 -11.62 14.76
N LEU A 434 20.37 -12.31 15.57
CA LEU A 434 21.38 -11.65 16.42
C LEU A 434 22.73 -11.67 15.73
N ARG A 435 23.33 -10.49 15.54
CA ARG A 435 24.64 -10.31 14.90
C ARG A 435 25.65 -9.70 15.87
N PRO A 436 26.94 -10.03 15.78
CA PRO A 436 27.96 -9.43 16.63
C PRO A 436 28.07 -7.92 16.39
N ALA A 437 28.65 -7.22 17.36
CA ALA A 437 28.98 -5.81 17.21
C ALA A 437 29.89 -5.59 15.98
N ASP A 438 29.60 -4.52 15.24
CA ASP A 438 30.33 -4.13 14.03
C ASP A 438 30.30 -5.18 12.88
N ASP A 439 29.23 -5.98 12.80
CA ASP A 439 29.03 -6.89 11.67
C ASP A 439 29.16 -6.12 10.34
N PRO A 440 30.07 -6.55 9.43
CA PRO A 440 30.38 -5.79 8.22
C PRO A 440 29.21 -5.73 7.23
N GLU A 441 28.29 -6.65 7.28
CA GLU A 441 27.11 -6.69 6.43
C GLU A 441 26.02 -5.74 6.93
N PHE A 442 25.67 -5.77 8.20
CA PHE A 442 24.53 -5.04 8.76
C PHE A 442 24.93 -3.79 9.52
N PHE A 443 26.07 -3.78 10.20
CA PHE A 443 26.49 -2.73 11.11
C PHE A 443 27.93 -2.23 10.85
N PRO A 444 28.31 -1.90 9.59
CA PRO A 444 29.65 -1.48 9.26
C PRO A 444 30.06 -0.25 10.09
N PRO A 445 31.27 -0.24 10.70
CA PRO A 445 31.75 0.89 11.47
C PRO A 445 31.97 2.12 10.60
N GLY A 446 31.68 3.31 11.14
CA GLY A 446 31.92 4.60 10.45
C GLY A 446 30.91 4.95 9.36
N VAL A 447 29.90 4.15 9.12
CA VAL A 447 28.82 4.42 8.17
C VAL A 447 27.55 4.86 8.90
N LYS A 448 26.82 5.85 8.35
CA LYS A 448 25.53 6.25 8.91
C LYS A 448 24.57 5.05 8.88
N HIS A 449 24.07 4.68 10.04
CA HIS A 449 23.19 3.53 10.19
C HIS A 449 21.86 3.73 9.46
N ARG A 450 21.37 2.67 8.80
CA ARG A 450 20.04 2.61 8.16
C ARG A 450 19.24 1.52 8.87
N TYR A 451 18.10 1.92 9.43
CA TYR A 451 17.21 1.03 10.18
C TYR A 451 16.35 0.12 9.30
N THR A 452 16.20 0.44 8.02
CA THR A 452 15.39 -0.34 7.07
C THR A 452 16.25 -0.76 5.88
N ARG A 453 16.00 -1.97 5.37
CA ARG A 453 16.51 -2.43 4.07
C ARG A 453 15.35 -2.98 3.26
N PRO A 454 15.31 -2.73 1.93
CA PRO A 454 14.32 -3.31 1.04
C PRO A 454 14.44 -4.82 0.95
#